data_a8643a6cf22e71fb78a891c1c4e53f48
#
_entry.id   a8643a6cf22e71fb78a891c1c4e53f48
#
_cell.length_a   1.000
_cell.length_b   1.000
_cell.length_c   1.000
_cell.angle_alpha   90.00
_cell.angle_beta   90.00
_cell.angle_gamma   90.00
#
_symmetry.space_group_name_H-M   'P 1'
#
loop_
_entity.id
_entity.type
_entity.pdbx_description
1 polymer ?
#
loop_
_entity_poly.entity_id
_entity_poly.type
_entity_poly.pdbx_seq_one_letter_code
_entity_poly.pdbx_strand_id
1 'polypeptide(L)'
;MSEQEIRKILEDNNQYLLLKHLDNLSEDKRSILIANLKKLDISSFFNIVKGTKDQKKFQYSEIKPAEVLENSKVDESLFRSYGEKALKNGEVAFFMVAGGQGSRLGFEHPKGMFPISPVCSKTLFQMHCEKIHASGKYYGFTPRLFIMTSSSNHDETVKFFNENGRDWLNLNDIYFFKQRDLPAIDMNGNLILIGETSLFTAPDGHGGALLALKENNMTSIMHKLGIKYLSYFQVDNPLVKLADPVFLGLHIFNNADISSKVLAKRDASEKVGVAAIADGKPCIIEYSDLPYELAIKKDDDGKLLFNYGSIAIHIFSVDFIDRITTDALHLPYHIAKKKIPYFSPDTGYLINPETPNGIKFEQFIFDSIPLANKTVFYETLRDDEFAPLKNKEGDDSIKTCKDGISLFYKNWFKRAEIKFDDFERATVEVSSLFAIEYEQFK
;
A
#
# COMPACT_ATOMS: atom_id res chain seq x y z
N MET A 1 -1.29 19.49 25.85
CA MET A 1 -2.72 19.36 26.27
C MET A 1 -2.78 18.97 27.73
N SER A 2 -3.56 19.65 28.55
CA SER A 2 -3.86 19.30 29.95
C SER A 2 -4.94 18.21 30.01
N GLU A 3 -5.17 17.60 31.19
CA GLU A 3 -6.32 16.70 31.37
C GLU A 3 -7.64 17.39 31.16
N GLN A 4 -7.78 18.63 31.60
CA GLN A 4 -9.01 19.42 31.42
C GLN A 4 -9.34 19.67 29.96
N GLU A 5 -8.34 19.99 29.13
CA GLU A 5 -8.54 20.14 27.69
C GLU A 5 -8.99 18.82 27.02
N ILE A 6 -8.42 17.67 27.46
CA ILE A 6 -8.84 16.35 26.95
C ILE A 6 -10.27 16.06 27.34
N ARG A 7 -10.64 16.29 28.62
CA ARG A 7 -12.03 16.09 29.09
C ARG A 7 -13.01 16.94 28.29
N LYS A 8 -12.66 18.19 28.02
CA LYS A 8 -13.48 19.05 27.18
C LYS A 8 -13.65 18.50 25.76
N ILE A 9 -12.57 18.03 25.14
CA ILE A 9 -12.65 17.39 23.79
C ILE A 9 -13.58 16.16 23.84
N LEU A 10 -13.48 15.34 24.87
CA LEU A 10 -14.34 14.16 25.04
C LEU A 10 -15.81 14.55 25.22
N GLU A 11 -16.12 15.57 26.04
CA GLU A 11 -17.46 16.12 26.24
C GLU A 11 -18.03 16.68 24.93
N ASP A 12 -17.29 17.53 24.23
CA ASP A 12 -17.69 18.15 22.96
C ASP A 12 -17.96 17.11 21.84
N ASN A 13 -17.49 15.87 22.03
CA ASN A 13 -17.68 14.76 21.10
C ASN A 13 -18.52 13.59 21.70
N ASN A 14 -19.28 13.87 22.76
CA ASN A 14 -20.24 12.95 23.41
C ASN A 14 -19.62 11.65 23.92
N GLN A 15 -18.33 11.66 24.35
CA GLN A 15 -17.63 10.46 24.84
C GLN A 15 -17.91 10.21 26.33
N TYR A 16 -19.17 10.22 26.72
CA TYR A 16 -19.58 10.10 28.14
C TYR A 16 -19.21 8.77 28.77
N LEU A 17 -19.18 7.67 28.00
CA LEU A 17 -18.75 6.35 28.49
C LEU A 17 -17.28 6.36 28.91
N LEU A 18 -16.43 6.98 28.08
CA LEU A 18 -14.99 7.09 28.36
C LEU A 18 -14.72 8.07 29.52
N LEU A 19 -15.48 9.16 29.64
CA LEU A 19 -15.39 10.10 30.77
C LEU A 19 -15.76 9.39 32.09
N LYS A 20 -16.86 8.65 32.13
CA LYS A 20 -17.25 7.84 33.29
C LYS A 20 -16.17 6.81 33.66
N HIS A 21 -15.55 6.19 32.65
CA HIS A 21 -14.47 5.26 32.87
C HIS A 21 -13.24 5.95 33.48
N LEU A 22 -12.83 7.12 32.96
CA LEU A 22 -11.75 7.94 33.49
C LEU A 22 -11.98 8.30 34.97
N ASP A 23 -13.22 8.63 35.35
CA ASP A 23 -13.54 9.01 36.73
C ASP A 23 -13.43 7.83 37.72
N ASN A 24 -13.64 6.61 37.22
CA ASN A 24 -13.57 5.37 38.03
C ASN A 24 -12.15 4.79 38.13
N LEU A 25 -11.19 5.30 37.33
CA LEU A 25 -9.80 4.82 37.39
C LEU A 25 -9.03 5.40 38.59
N SER A 26 -8.09 4.61 39.11
CA SER A 26 -7.06 5.13 40.02
C SER A 26 -6.24 6.25 39.34
N GLU A 27 -5.60 7.12 40.13
CA GLU A 27 -4.82 8.27 39.62
C GLU A 27 -3.75 7.81 38.62
N ASP A 28 -3.02 6.73 38.93
CA ASP A 28 -1.97 6.17 38.06
C ASP A 28 -2.55 5.72 36.70
N LYS A 29 -3.63 4.92 36.72
CA LYS A 29 -4.28 4.44 35.51
C LYS A 29 -4.90 5.55 34.68
N ARG A 30 -5.49 6.55 35.35
CA ARG A 30 -6.02 7.75 34.71
C ARG A 30 -4.93 8.50 33.96
N SER A 31 -3.80 8.72 34.62
CA SER A 31 -2.63 9.40 34.01
C SER A 31 -2.13 8.67 32.77
N ILE A 32 -2.09 7.35 32.78
CA ILE A 32 -1.71 6.53 31.61
C ILE A 32 -2.72 6.70 30.47
N LEU A 33 -4.03 6.61 30.75
CA LEU A 33 -5.06 6.76 29.70
C LEU A 33 -5.04 8.18 29.10
N ILE A 34 -4.88 9.20 29.93
CA ILE A 34 -4.72 10.59 29.48
C ILE A 34 -3.48 10.75 28.59
N ALA A 35 -2.35 10.15 28.94
CA ALA A 35 -1.15 10.17 28.12
C ALA A 35 -1.36 9.50 26.75
N ASN A 36 -2.09 8.37 26.71
CA ASN A 36 -2.45 7.68 25.47
C ASN A 36 -3.38 8.53 24.60
N LEU A 37 -4.38 9.18 25.17
CA LEU A 37 -5.28 10.08 24.46
C LEU A 37 -4.53 11.30 23.86
N LYS A 38 -3.53 11.84 24.58
CA LYS A 38 -2.66 12.92 24.06
C LYS A 38 -1.87 12.46 22.85
N LYS A 39 -1.27 11.27 22.93
CA LYS A 39 -0.42 10.72 21.88
C LYS A 39 -1.21 10.47 20.58
N LEU A 40 -2.49 10.13 20.69
CA LEU A 40 -3.36 9.81 19.55
C LEU A 40 -3.97 11.04 18.86
N ASP A 41 -3.70 12.25 19.36
CA ASP A 41 -4.31 13.50 18.85
C ASP A 41 -5.82 13.34 18.59
N ILE A 42 -6.54 13.07 19.68
CA ILE A 42 -8.00 12.81 19.62
C ILE A 42 -8.79 14.02 19.05
N SER A 43 -8.23 15.24 19.12
CA SER A 43 -8.87 16.41 18.54
C SER A 43 -8.94 16.30 17.01
N SER A 44 -7.81 16.04 16.37
CA SER A 44 -7.76 15.80 14.92
C SER A 44 -8.58 14.58 14.51
N PHE A 45 -8.58 13.51 15.33
CA PHE A 45 -9.38 12.34 15.06
C PHE A 45 -10.89 12.64 15.03
N PHE A 46 -11.43 13.41 15.98
CA PHE A 46 -12.86 13.75 15.94
C PHE A 46 -13.23 14.69 14.78
N ASN A 47 -12.30 15.48 14.27
CA ASN A 47 -12.52 16.23 13.03
C ASN A 47 -12.66 15.28 11.83
N ILE A 48 -11.86 14.21 11.77
CA ILE A 48 -12.01 13.13 10.77
C ILE A 48 -13.39 12.49 10.87
N VAL A 49 -13.82 12.09 12.09
CA VAL A 49 -15.14 11.47 12.32
C VAL A 49 -16.29 12.38 11.87
N LYS A 50 -16.22 13.68 12.16
CA LYS A 50 -17.22 14.66 11.72
C LYS A 50 -17.22 14.78 10.20
N GLY A 51 -16.06 14.95 9.60
CA GLY A 51 -15.90 15.06 8.14
C GLY A 51 -16.43 13.84 7.39
N THR A 52 -16.26 12.62 7.93
CA THR A 52 -16.77 11.41 7.29
C THR A 52 -18.30 11.25 7.39
N LYS A 53 -18.95 11.83 8.41
CA LYS A 53 -20.43 11.84 8.49
C LYS A 53 -21.05 12.74 7.42
N ASP A 54 -20.36 13.79 7.05
CA ASP A 54 -20.81 14.76 6.05
C ASP A 54 -20.40 14.36 4.63
N GLN A 55 -19.49 13.37 4.48
CA GLN A 55 -19.14 12.83 3.17
C GLN A 55 -20.36 12.09 2.59
N LYS A 56 -21.05 12.74 1.64
CA LYS A 56 -21.93 12.04 0.73
C LYS A 56 -21.07 10.96 0.04
N LYS A 57 -21.60 9.73 -0.11
CA LYS A 57 -20.98 8.74 -1.01
C LYS A 57 -20.53 9.47 -2.27
N PHE A 58 -19.31 9.21 -2.73
CA PHE A 58 -18.78 9.81 -3.95
C PHE A 58 -19.85 9.73 -5.05
N GLN A 59 -20.53 10.83 -5.30
CA GLN A 59 -21.49 10.97 -6.39
C GLN A 59 -20.79 11.78 -7.47
N TYR A 60 -20.19 11.06 -8.40
CA TYR A 60 -19.66 11.70 -9.60
C TYR A 60 -20.82 12.05 -10.53
N SER A 61 -20.78 13.25 -11.11
CA SER A 61 -21.78 13.68 -12.11
C SER A 61 -21.51 13.02 -13.46
N GLU A 62 -20.25 12.73 -13.76
CA GLU A 62 -19.82 12.06 -14.98
C GLU A 62 -18.65 11.09 -14.68
N ILE A 63 -18.74 9.86 -15.21
CA ILE A 63 -17.64 8.87 -15.14
C ILE A 63 -17.34 8.39 -16.57
N LYS A 64 -16.07 8.50 -16.98
CA LYS A 64 -15.54 8.01 -18.26
C LYS A 64 -14.40 7.01 -18.03
N PRO A 65 -14.13 6.11 -18.98
CA PRO A 65 -12.91 5.29 -18.94
C PRO A 65 -11.65 6.16 -18.89
N ALA A 66 -10.63 5.70 -18.18
CA ALA A 66 -9.34 6.37 -18.19
C ALA A 66 -8.63 6.21 -19.54
N GLU A 67 -7.84 7.22 -19.90
CA GLU A 67 -6.84 7.09 -20.97
C GLU A 67 -5.64 6.28 -20.44
N VAL A 68 -5.40 5.13 -21.05
CA VAL A 68 -4.33 4.20 -20.66
C VAL A 68 -3.35 4.04 -21.80
N LEU A 69 -2.07 4.19 -21.52
CA LEU A 69 -1.01 3.87 -22.47
C LEU A 69 -0.85 2.35 -22.51
N GLU A 70 -1.32 1.75 -23.60
CA GLU A 70 -1.22 0.31 -23.82
C GLU A 70 0.24 -0.09 -24.05
N ASN A 71 0.67 -1.17 -23.41
CA ASN A 71 2.04 -1.67 -23.49
C ASN A 71 2.52 -1.89 -24.94
N SER A 72 1.64 -2.43 -25.79
CA SER A 72 1.93 -2.70 -27.21
C SER A 72 2.12 -1.45 -28.08
N LYS A 73 1.72 -0.26 -27.60
CA LYS A 73 1.78 1.01 -28.33
C LYS A 73 2.88 1.95 -27.86
N VAL A 74 3.66 1.53 -26.87
CA VAL A 74 4.71 2.35 -26.24
C VAL A 74 6.03 2.13 -26.97
N ASP A 75 6.74 3.22 -27.32
CA ASP A 75 8.14 3.16 -27.77
C ASP A 75 9.05 2.87 -26.56
N GLU A 76 9.24 1.57 -26.28
CA GLU A 76 10.08 1.12 -25.17
C GLU A 76 11.49 1.70 -25.23
N SER A 77 12.09 1.84 -26.41
CA SER A 77 13.48 2.32 -26.56
C SER A 77 13.62 3.76 -26.08
N LEU A 78 12.67 4.62 -26.48
CA LEU A 78 12.64 6.03 -26.09
C LEU A 78 12.51 6.15 -24.57
N PHE A 79 11.47 5.56 -23.99
CA PHE A 79 11.19 5.72 -22.56
C PHE A 79 12.23 5.03 -21.67
N ARG A 80 12.72 3.84 -22.08
CA ARG A 80 13.82 3.16 -21.39
C ARG A 80 15.03 4.08 -21.22
N SER A 81 15.38 4.87 -22.23
CA SER A 81 16.53 5.78 -22.17
C SER A 81 16.41 6.85 -21.07
N TYR A 82 15.20 7.41 -20.88
CA TYR A 82 14.91 8.36 -19.79
C TYR A 82 14.99 7.70 -18.42
N GLY A 83 14.38 6.52 -18.27
CA GLY A 83 14.38 5.80 -17.02
C GLY A 83 15.74 5.30 -16.58
N GLU A 84 16.51 4.71 -17.49
CA GLU A 84 17.90 4.30 -17.21
C GLU A 84 18.79 5.46 -16.81
N LYS A 85 18.62 6.62 -17.44
CA LYS A 85 19.37 7.83 -17.08
C LYS A 85 19.05 8.23 -15.63
N ALA A 86 17.79 8.23 -15.22
CA ALA A 86 17.41 8.58 -13.86
C ALA A 86 17.92 7.55 -12.84
N LEU A 87 17.87 6.25 -13.16
CA LEU A 87 18.44 5.18 -12.33
C LEU A 87 19.95 5.39 -12.15
N LYS A 88 20.71 5.54 -13.25
CA LYS A 88 22.16 5.78 -13.23
C LYS A 88 22.56 7.04 -12.45
N ASN A 89 21.72 8.06 -12.48
CA ASN A 89 21.95 9.30 -11.70
C ASN A 89 21.62 9.14 -10.20
N GLY A 90 21.05 8.01 -9.76
CA GLY A 90 20.62 7.81 -8.37
C GLY A 90 19.40 8.65 -7.98
N GLU A 91 18.60 9.08 -8.96
CA GLU A 91 17.41 9.92 -8.73
C GLU A 91 16.18 9.15 -8.29
N VAL A 92 16.28 7.81 -8.17
CA VAL A 92 15.16 6.90 -7.88
C VAL A 92 15.37 6.20 -6.55
N ALA A 93 14.32 6.16 -5.72
CA ALA A 93 14.25 5.31 -4.54
C ALA A 93 13.04 4.39 -4.61
N PHE A 94 13.05 3.36 -3.77
CA PHE A 94 11.99 2.35 -3.65
C PHE A 94 11.21 2.58 -2.37
N PHE A 95 9.89 2.49 -2.46
CA PHE A 95 9.00 2.66 -1.31
C PHE A 95 8.10 1.45 -1.14
N MET A 96 8.41 0.63 -0.14
CA MET A 96 7.67 -0.58 0.20
C MET A 96 6.69 -0.33 1.34
N VAL A 97 5.39 -0.54 1.09
CA VAL A 97 4.37 -0.55 2.13
C VAL A 97 4.27 -1.95 2.74
N ALA A 98 4.67 -2.08 4.00
CA ALA A 98 4.81 -3.34 4.71
C ALA A 98 4.17 -3.33 6.12
N GLY A 99 3.12 -2.51 6.34
CA GLY A 99 2.42 -2.41 7.63
C GLY A 99 1.48 -3.58 7.95
N GLY A 100 1.27 -4.51 7.02
CA GLY A 100 0.33 -5.63 7.17
C GLY A 100 0.89 -6.82 7.93
N GLN A 101 0.01 -7.50 8.72
CA GLN A 101 0.28 -8.80 9.35
C GLN A 101 -0.09 -9.97 8.42
N GLY A 102 0.51 -11.13 8.65
CA GLY A 102 0.23 -12.38 7.93
C GLY A 102 -0.99 -13.15 8.42
N SER A 103 -1.82 -12.60 9.29
CA SER A 103 -2.91 -13.33 9.99
C SER A 103 -3.89 -14.04 9.05
N ARG A 104 -4.22 -13.45 7.89
CA ARG A 104 -5.07 -14.11 6.87
C ARG A 104 -4.41 -15.34 6.23
N LEU A 105 -3.08 -15.45 6.34
CA LEU A 105 -2.30 -16.58 5.85
C LEU A 105 -2.15 -17.68 6.91
N GLY A 106 -2.63 -17.44 8.15
CA GLY A 106 -2.34 -18.27 9.30
C GLY A 106 -0.91 -18.08 9.82
N PHE A 107 -0.32 -16.91 9.60
CA PHE A 107 1.05 -16.56 9.96
C PHE A 107 1.05 -15.34 10.89
N GLU A 108 1.47 -15.52 12.13
CA GLU A 108 1.36 -14.50 13.20
C GLU A 108 2.53 -13.51 13.23
N HIS A 109 3.17 -13.28 12.09
CA HIS A 109 4.30 -12.37 11.91
C HIS A 109 4.01 -11.33 10.82
N PRO A 110 4.86 -10.29 10.66
CA PRO A 110 4.77 -9.36 9.53
C PRO A 110 4.68 -10.11 8.20
N LYS A 111 3.73 -9.73 7.35
CA LYS A 111 3.49 -10.40 6.06
C LYS A 111 4.76 -10.53 5.20
N GLY A 112 5.64 -9.51 5.24
CA GLY A 112 6.91 -9.52 4.50
C GLY A 112 7.87 -10.64 4.86
N MET A 113 7.72 -11.24 6.05
CA MET A 113 8.52 -12.38 6.51
C MET A 113 7.98 -13.73 5.99
N PHE A 114 6.83 -13.73 5.29
CA PHE A 114 6.24 -14.98 4.80
C PHE A 114 7.10 -15.60 3.68
N PRO A 115 7.46 -16.91 3.76
CA PRO A 115 8.24 -17.61 2.74
C PRO A 115 7.35 -17.95 1.55
N ILE A 116 7.53 -17.27 0.43
CA ILE A 116 6.64 -17.40 -0.75
C ILE A 116 7.34 -17.89 -2.01
N SER A 117 8.65 -17.70 -2.16
CA SER A 117 9.30 -18.17 -3.39
C SER A 117 9.10 -19.68 -3.56
N PRO A 118 8.79 -20.16 -4.80
CA PRO A 118 8.22 -21.48 -4.98
C PRO A 118 9.24 -22.61 -4.78
N VAL A 119 10.53 -22.34 -4.98
CA VAL A 119 11.62 -23.36 -4.89
C VAL A 119 12.51 -23.08 -3.67
N CYS A 120 13.03 -21.86 -3.55
CA CYS A 120 14.01 -21.52 -2.51
C CYS A 120 13.37 -21.09 -1.18
N SER A 121 12.05 -20.96 -1.10
CA SER A 121 11.32 -20.52 0.09
C SER A 121 11.80 -19.16 0.64
N LYS A 122 12.25 -18.26 -0.24
CA LYS A 122 12.61 -16.88 0.14
C LYS A 122 11.39 -16.13 0.64
N THR A 123 11.60 -15.26 1.61
CA THR A 123 10.52 -14.38 2.12
C THR A 123 10.21 -13.26 1.11
N LEU A 124 9.02 -12.65 1.23
CA LEU A 124 8.68 -11.46 0.43
C LEU A 124 9.73 -10.36 0.57
N PHE A 125 10.19 -10.08 1.80
CA PHE A 125 11.25 -9.10 2.05
C PHE A 125 12.54 -9.44 1.30
N GLN A 126 12.99 -10.69 1.39
CA GLN A 126 14.19 -11.13 0.69
C GLN A 126 14.05 -10.98 -0.82
N MET A 127 12.93 -11.44 -1.40
CA MET A 127 12.69 -11.33 -2.84
C MET A 127 12.74 -9.89 -3.34
N HIS A 128 12.10 -8.95 -2.62
CA HIS A 128 12.12 -7.54 -2.99
C HIS A 128 13.51 -6.93 -2.84
N CYS A 129 14.20 -7.20 -1.73
CA CYS A 129 15.55 -6.67 -1.49
C CYS A 129 16.56 -7.19 -2.51
N GLU A 130 16.51 -8.48 -2.89
CA GLU A 130 17.36 -9.04 -3.93
C GLU A 130 17.11 -8.39 -5.30
N LYS A 131 15.85 -8.11 -5.67
CA LYS A 131 15.51 -7.37 -6.90
C LYS A 131 16.10 -5.96 -6.88
N ILE A 132 15.95 -5.24 -5.77
CA ILE A 132 16.47 -3.88 -5.58
C ILE A 132 18.00 -3.88 -5.66
N HIS A 133 18.65 -4.83 -4.97
CA HIS A 133 20.11 -4.99 -5.02
C HIS A 133 20.60 -5.25 -6.44
N ALA A 134 19.99 -6.21 -7.12
CA ALA A 134 20.36 -6.58 -8.49
C ALA A 134 20.13 -5.42 -9.47
N SER A 135 19.07 -4.63 -9.28
CA SER A 135 18.83 -3.41 -10.09
C SER A 135 19.93 -2.38 -9.89
N GLY A 136 20.35 -2.14 -8.64
CA GLY A 136 21.46 -1.24 -8.33
C GLY A 136 22.75 -1.66 -9.00
N LYS A 137 23.04 -2.97 -8.98
CA LYS A 137 24.22 -3.54 -9.65
C LYS A 137 24.14 -3.43 -11.18
N TYR A 138 22.96 -3.71 -11.75
CA TYR A 138 22.75 -3.71 -13.19
C TYR A 138 22.82 -2.31 -13.80
N TYR A 139 22.13 -1.34 -13.19
CA TYR A 139 22.07 0.03 -13.68
C TYR A 139 23.19 0.94 -13.12
N GLY A 140 24.01 0.44 -12.19
CA GLY A 140 25.18 1.16 -11.65
C GLY A 140 24.83 2.28 -10.67
N PHE A 141 23.86 2.09 -9.79
CA PHE A 141 23.48 3.07 -8.77
C PHE A 141 23.39 2.44 -7.37
N THR A 142 23.43 3.28 -6.33
CA THR A 142 23.19 2.83 -4.95
C THR A 142 21.69 2.88 -4.65
N PRO A 143 21.00 1.71 -4.54
CA PRO A 143 19.58 1.70 -4.26
C PRO A 143 19.27 2.18 -2.84
N ARG A 144 18.17 2.91 -2.70
CA ARG A 144 17.63 3.40 -1.42
C ARG A 144 16.24 2.81 -1.24
N LEU A 145 16.00 2.19 -0.08
CA LEU A 145 14.72 1.54 0.23
C LEU A 145 14.08 2.18 1.46
N PHE A 146 12.87 2.70 1.29
CA PHE A 146 12.03 3.23 2.34
C PHE A 146 10.95 2.20 2.66
N ILE A 147 10.85 1.77 3.94
CA ILE A 147 9.92 0.73 4.38
C ILE A 147 8.97 1.33 5.40
N MET A 148 7.69 1.44 5.00
CA MET A 148 6.63 1.82 5.92
C MET A 148 6.08 0.59 6.63
N THR A 149 6.13 0.62 7.94
CA THR A 149 5.61 -0.40 8.85
C THR A 149 4.42 0.16 9.65
N SER A 150 3.74 -0.68 10.40
CA SER A 150 2.75 -0.27 11.40
C SER A 150 3.33 -0.36 12.81
N SER A 151 2.67 0.25 13.78
CA SER A 151 3.05 0.12 15.20
C SER A 151 3.06 -1.33 15.68
N SER A 152 2.21 -2.19 15.09
CA SER A 152 2.09 -3.60 15.47
C SER A 152 3.18 -4.50 14.91
N ASN A 153 3.95 -4.07 13.88
CA ASN A 153 4.94 -4.94 13.23
C ASN A 153 6.33 -4.31 13.03
N HIS A 154 6.50 -3.07 13.44
CA HIS A 154 7.75 -2.33 13.21
C HIS A 154 8.97 -2.99 13.84
N ASP A 155 8.91 -3.23 15.15
CA ASP A 155 10.07 -3.70 15.90
C ASP A 155 10.50 -5.09 15.43
N GLU A 156 9.53 -5.96 15.14
CA GLU A 156 9.79 -7.29 14.59
C GLU A 156 10.37 -7.23 13.17
N THR A 157 9.85 -6.32 12.33
CA THR A 157 10.38 -6.10 10.98
C THR A 157 11.82 -5.61 11.02
N VAL A 158 12.11 -4.59 11.83
CA VAL A 158 13.49 -4.05 11.98
C VAL A 158 14.45 -5.12 12.50
N LYS A 159 14.03 -5.90 13.52
CA LYS A 159 14.82 -7.01 14.05
C LYS A 159 15.12 -8.04 12.94
N PHE A 160 14.11 -8.43 12.17
CA PHE A 160 14.27 -9.39 11.08
C PHE A 160 15.29 -8.94 10.03
N PHE A 161 15.27 -7.66 9.64
CA PHE A 161 16.25 -7.09 8.70
C PHE A 161 17.66 -7.05 9.31
N ASN A 162 17.81 -6.71 10.58
CA ASN A 162 19.11 -6.72 11.27
C ASN A 162 19.75 -8.12 11.33
N GLU A 163 18.93 -9.14 11.46
CA GLU A 163 19.37 -10.54 11.56
C GLU A 163 19.62 -11.17 10.18
N ASN A 164 18.84 -10.81 9.15
CA ASN A 164 18.82 -11.51 7.87
C ASN A 164 19.13 -10.61 6.64
N GLY A 165 18.94 -9.32 6.76
CA GLY A 165 18.92 -8.41 5.60
C GLY A 165 20.29 -8.00 5.05
N ARG A 166 21.39 -8.27 5.77
CA ARG A 166 22.73 -7.79 5.41
C ARG A 166 23.24 -8.29 4.06
N ASP A 167 22.84 -9.51 3.70
CA ASP A 167 23.23 -10.14 2.44
C ASP A 167 22.29 -9.73 1.29
N TRP A 168 21.16 -9.08 1.59
CA TRP A 168 20.17 -8.70 0.60
C TRP A 168 20.38 -7.27 0.10
N LEU A 169 20.64 -6.34 1.02
CA LEU A 169 20.84 -4.93 0.73
C LEU A 169 21.68 -4.30 1.85
N ASN A 170 22.45 -3.24 1.55
CA ASN A 170 23.16 -2.50 2.58
C ASN A 170 22.15 -1.86 3.56
N LEU A 171 22.19 -2.24 4.83
CA LEU A 171 21.24 -1.77 5.84
C LEU A 171 21.27 -0.25 6.07
N ASN A 172 22.41 0.42 5.79
CA ASN A 172 22.52 1.88 5.86
C ASN A 172 21.71 2.60 4.78
N ASP A 173 21.25 1.87 3.77
CA ASP A 173 20.45 2.37 2.65
C ASP A 173 18.97 2.02 2.79
N ILE A 174 18.57 1.47 3.97
CA ILE A 174 17.20 1.12 4.32
C ILE A 174 16.69 2.08 5.41
N TYR A 175 15.57 2.74 5.12
CA TYR A 175 14.93 3.71 6.00
C TYR A 175 13.59 3.18 6.49
N PHE A 176 13.51 2.80 7.77
CA PHE A 176 12.26 2.33 8.39
C PHE A 176 11.51 3.49 9.03
N PHE A 177 10.19 3.54 8.82
CA PHE A 177 9.33 4.49 9.48
C PHE A 177 7.93 3.89 9.70
N LYS A 178 7.17 4.48 10.62
CA LYS A 178 5.84 4.00 10.99
C LYS A 178 4.76 4.84 10.33
N GLN A 179 3.71 4.18 9.84
CA GLN A 179 2.48 4.88 9.51
C GLN A 179 1.73 5.31 10.77
N ARG A 180 0.78 6.21 10.62
CA ARG A 180 -0.08 6.66 11.73
C ARG A 180 -1.06 5.55 12.11
N ASP A 181 -1.39 5.53 13.40
CA ASP A 181 -2.51 4.77 13.92
C ASP A 181 -3.66 5.73 14.25
N LEU A 182 -4.87 5.35 13.87
CA LEU A 182 -6.08 6.05 14.24
C LEU A 182 -6.90 5.23 15.24
N PRO A 183 -7.56 5.88 16.20
CA PRO A 183 -8.56 5.20 17.03
C PRO A 183 -9.70 4.64 16.17
N ALA A 184 -10.40 3.63 16.70
CA ALA A 184 -11.68 3.19 16.15
C ALA A 184 -12.82 3.62 17.06
N ILE A 185 -14.01 3.74 16.48
CA ILE A 185 -15.26 4.03 17.21
C ILE A 185 -16.24 2.86 17.09
N ASP A 186 -17.13 2.73 18.06
CA ASP A 186 -18.25 1.82 17.95
C ASP A 186 -19.32 2.36 16.98
N MET A 187 -20.41 1.61 16.80
CA MET A 187 -21.50 2.01 15.90
C MET A 187 -22.28 3.25 16.39
N ASN A 188 -22.10 3.64 17.66
CA ASN A 188 -22.69 4.83 18.27
C ASN A 188 -21.73 6.04 18.25
N GLY A 189 -20.49 5.84 17.81
CA GLY A 189 -19.46 6.87 17.76
C GLY A 189 -18.58 6.99 19.00
N ASN A 190 -18.64 6.03 19.93
CA ASN A 190 -17.79 6.00 21.13
C ASN A 190 -16.42 5.40 20.78
N LEU A 191 -15.35 5.95 21.35
CA LEU A 191 -14.00 5.39 21.30
C LEU A 191 -13.98 3.99 21.93
N ILE A 192 -13.32 3.03 21.26
CA ILE A 192 -13.24 1.64 21.69
C ILE A 192 -12.01 1.45 22.57
N LEU A 193 -12.22 0.98 23.80
CA LEU A 193 -11.13 0.52 24.69
C LEU A 193 -10.73 -0.91 24.33
N ILE A 194 -9.42 -1.23 24.34
CA ILE A 194 -8.86 -2.58 24.24
C ILE A 194 -8.28 -3.08 25.56
N GLY A 195 -8.26 -2.24 26.57
CA GLY A 195 -7.82 -2.47 27.92
C GLY A 195 -8.20 -1.32 28.82
N GLU A 196 -7.93 -1.42 30.12
CA GLU A 196 -8.32 -0.39 31.11
C GLU A 196 -7.80 1.01 30.78
N THR A 197 -6.60 1.09 30.21
CA THR A 197 -5.92 2.37 29.91
C THR A 197 -5.57 2.53 28.46
N SER A 198 -6.02 1.65 27.58
CA SER A 198 -5.63 1.61 26.17
C SER A 198 -6.81 1.65 25.24
N LEU A 199 -6.74 2.51 24.21
CA LEU A 199 -7.69 2.55 23.11
C LEU A 199 -7.31 1.51 22.05
N PHE A 200 -8.33 0.99 21.37
CA PHE A 200 -8.10 0.27 20.12
C PHE A 200 -7.66 1.26 19.05
N THR A 201 -6.55 0.94 18.40
CA THR A 201 -6.04 1.69 17.25
C THR A 201 -5.80 0.77 16.06
N ALA A 202 -5.83 1.32 14.88
CA ALA A 202 -5.51 0.64 13.64
C ALA A 202 -4.77 1.59 12.70
N PRO A 203 -3.91 1.05 11.82
CA PRO A 203 -3.29 1.83 10.75
C PRO A 203 -4.32 2.60 9.93
N ASP A 204 -3.97 3.81 9.52
CA ASP A 204 -4.82 4.74 8.76
C ASP A 204 -4.95 4.40 7.26
N GLY A 205 -4.59 3.17 6.87
CA GLY A 205 -4.62 2.70 5.50
C GLY A 205 -3.36 3.05 4.71
N HIS A 206 -3.22 2.46 3.52
CA HIS A 206 -2.02 2.70 2.70
C HIS A 206 -1.96 4.11 2.08
N GLY A 207 -3.03 4.89 2.13
CA GLY A 207 -3.04 6.30 1.73
C GLY A 207 -2.35 7.22 2.73
N GLY A 208 -2.39 6.88 4.03
CA GLY A 208 -1.61 7.56 5.06
C GLY A 208 -0.10 7.52 4.84
N ALA A 209 0.36 6.66 3.90
CA ALA A 209 1.77 6.51 3.56
C ALA A 209 2.46 7.82 3.12
N LEU A 210 1.75 8.66 2.35
CA LEU A 210 2.32 9.93 1.86
C LEU A 210 2.55 10.92 3.02
N LEU A 211 1.60 11.00 3.93
CA LEU A 211 1.74 11.83 5.12
C LEU A 211 2.79 11.27 6.08
N ALA A 212 2.86 9.95 6.23
CA ALA A 212 3.87 9.29 7.04
C ALA A 212 5.30 9.56 6.54
N LEU A 213 5.54 9.62 5.21
CA LEU A 213 6.83 10.05 4.65
C LEU A 213 7.21 11.45 5.13
N LYS A 214 6.27 12.39 5.14
CA LYS A 214 6.50 13.77 5.58
C LYS A 214 6.74 13.86 7.08
N GLU A 215 5.86 13.28 7.89
CA GLU A 215 5.94 13.31 9.36
C GLU A 215 7.21 12.67 9.93
N ASN A 216 7.73 11.65 9.24
CA ASN A 216 8.98 10.98 9.61
C ASN A 216 10.22 11.60 8.91
N ASN A 217 10.11 12.78 8.29
CA ASN A 217 11.18 13.48 7.57
C ASN A 217 11.80 12.70 6.40
N MET A 218 11.12 11.69 5.85
CA MET A 218 11.66 10.87 4.77
C MET A 218 11.81 11.66 3.47
N THR A 219 10.88 12.57 3.15
CA THR A 219 11.02 13.46 1.97
C THR A 219 12.24 14.37 2.08
N SER A 220 12.53 14.89 3.28
CA SER A 220 13.75 15.68 3.53
C SER A 220 15.04 14.87 3.32
N ILE A 221 15.03 13.58 3.70
CA ILE A 221 16.14 12.66 3.42
C ILE A 221 16.27 12.43 1.92
N MET A 222 15.16 12.20 1.22
CA MET A 222 15.15 12.00 -0.24
C MET A 222 15.77 13.19 -0.96
N HIS A 223 15.40 14.43 -0.63
CA HIS A 223 16.01 15.62 -1.21
C HIS A 223 17.52 15.72 -0.95
N LYS A 224 17.98 15.43 0.28
CA LYS A 224 19.42 15.42 0.60
C LYS A 224 20.19 14.38 -0.20
N LEU A 225 19.55 13.29 -0.59
CA LEU A 225 20.12 12.21 -1.39
C LEU A 225 19.97 12.44 -2.90
N GLY A 226 19.33 13.54 -3.34
CA GLY A 226 19.07 13.84 -4.75
C GLY A 226 17.97 12.97 -5.39
N ILE A 227 17.14 12.30 -4.58
CA ILE A 227 16.04 11.45 -5.04
C ILE A 227 14.90 12.35 -5.53
N LYS A 228 14.43 12.11 -6.75
CA LYS A 228 13.32 12.83 -7.39
C LYS A 228 12.08 11.97 -7.58
N TYR A 229 12.28 10.67 -7.73
CA TYR A 229 11.22 9.72 -8.08
C TYR A 229 11.17 8.58 -7.08
N LEU A 230 9.97 8.22 -6.66
CA LEU A 230 9.71 7.18 -5.67
C LEU A 230 8.90 6.05 -6.30
N SER A 231 9.51 4.89 -6.50
CA SER A 231 8.83 3.67 -6.97
C SER A 231 8.10 3.01 -5.80
N TYR A 232 6.79 3.18 -5.77
CA TYR A 232 5.89 2.69 -4.72
C TYR A 232 5.33 1.32 -5.06
N PHE A 233 5.31 0.43 -4.08
CA PHE A 233 4.71 -0.89 -4.18
C PHE A 233 4.29 -1.45 -2.82
N GLN A 234 3.41 -2.46 -2.84
CA GLN A 234 3.01 -3.20 -1.66
C GLN A 234 3.84 -4.49 -1.52
N VAL A 235 4.18 -4.84 -0.29
CA VAL A 235 5.06 -5.99 0.02
C VAL A 235 4.49 -7.33 -0.46
N ASP A 236 3.17 -7.41 -0.66
CA ASP A 236 2.47 -8.67 -0.95
C ASP A 236 2.48 -9.07 -2.43
N ASN A 237 3.01 -8.24 -3.33
CA ASN A 237 3.15 -8.60 -4.75
C ASN A 237 4.61 -8.91 -5.12
N PRO A 238 5.03 -10.19 -5.11
CA PRO A 238 6.42 -10.55 -5.41
C PRO A 238 6.83 -10.38 -6.88
N LEU A 239 5.88 -10.20 -7.82
CA LEU A 239 6.21 -10.04 -9.25
C LEU A 239 6.52 -8.60 -9.68
N VAL A 240 6.26 -7.62 -8.83
CA VAL A 240 6.49 -6.21 -9.20
C VAL A 240 7.88 -5.97 -9.81
N LYS A 241 7.92 -5.28 -10.95
CA LYS A 241 9.17 -4.75 -11.55
C LYS A 241 9.53 -3.44 -10.86
N LEU A 242 10.50 -3.49 -9.96
CA LEU A 242 10.82 -2.38 -9.07
C LEU A 242 11.57 -1.23 -9.76
N ALA A 243 12.55 -1.55 -10.61
CA ALA A 243 13.33 -0.58 -11.36
C ALA A 243 12.97 -0.65 -12.84
N ASP A 244 11.69 -0.54 -13.18
CA ASP A 244 11.22 -0.58 -14.56
C ASP A 244 11.58 0.71 -15.30
N PRO A 245 12.59 0.70 -16.20
CA PRO A 245 13.05 1.92 -16.86
C PRO A 245 12.03 2.48 -17.85
N VAL A 246 11.17 1.64 -18.42
CA VAL A 246 10.13 2.10 -19.35
C VAL A 246 9.04 2.87 -18.59
N PHE A 247 8.55 2.31 -17.50
CA PHE A 247 7.56 2.97 -16.67
C PHE A 247 8.08 4.26 -16.02
N LEU A 248 9.33 4.23 -15.53
CA LEU A 248 10.00 5.41 -15.02
C LEU A 248 10.19 6.48 -16.12
N GLY A 249 10.59 6.06 -17.31
CA GLY A 249 10.77 6.95 -18.45
C GLY A 249 9.46 7.58 -18.93
N LEU A 250 8.36 6.84 -18.93
CA LEU A 250 7.01 7.37 -19.17
C LEU A 250 6.64 8.46 -18.17
N HIS A 251 6.91 8.23 -16.89
CA HIS A 251 6.67 9.20 -15.83
C HIS A 251 7.46 10.50 -16.07
N ILE A 252 8.78 10.37 -16.33
CA ILE A 252 9.68 11.51 -16.53
C ILE A 252 9.34 12.28 -17.79
N PHE A 253 9.15 11.59 -18.92
CA PHE A 253 8.86 12.21 -20.21
C PHE A 253 7.57 13.04 -20.19
N ASN A 254 6.56 12.55 -19.47
CA ASN A 254 5.29 13.23 -19.32
C ASN A 254 5.29 14.30 -18.22
N ASN A 255 6.39 14.51 -17.48
CA ASN A 255 6.45 15.36 -16.29
C ASN A 255 5.29 15.03 -15.32
N ALA A 256 5.05 13.74 -15.08
CA ALA A 256 3.95 13.29 -14.27
C ALA A 256 4.21 13.54 -12.78
N ASP A 257 3.17 13.89 -12.04
CA ASP A 257 3.18 13.92 -10.57
C ASP A 257 3.06 12.50 -10.00
N ILE A 258 2.16 11.71 -10.63
CA ILE A 258 1.95 10.30 -10.31
C ILE A 258 1.75 9.51 -11.60
N SER A 259 2.36 8.34 -11.67
CA SER A 259 2.09 7.33 -12.69
C SER A 259 1.66 6.04 -12.03
N SER A 260 0.71 5.33 -12.63
CA SER A 260 0.13 4.11 -12.06
C SER A 260 0.09 2.99 -13.09
N LYS A 261 0.58 1.82 -12.72
CA LYS A 261 0.36 0.62 -13.52
C LYS A 261 -1.06 0.09 -13.32
N VAL A 262 -1.66 -0.28 -14.43
CA VAL A 262 -2.99 -0.88 -14.48
C VAL A 262 -2.94 -2.14 -15.33
N LEU A 263 -3.87 -3.05 -15.12
CA LEU A 263 -3.98 -4.27 -15.91
C LEU A 263 -5.42 -4.53 -16.36
N ALA A 264 -5.57 -5.26 -17.45
CA ALA A 264 -6.88 -5.70 -17.89
C ALA A 264 -7.56 -6.61 -16.86
N LYS A 265 -8.79 -6.27 -16.48
CA LYS A 265 -9.61 -7.07 -15.56
C LYS A 265 -9.92 -8.44 -16.18
N ARG A 266 -10.00 -9.48 -15.37
CA ARG A 266 -10.44 -10.82 -15.79
C ARG A 266 -11.90 -10.81 -16.19
N ASP A 267 -12.72 -10.11 -15.41
CA ASP A 267 -14.16 -9.95 -15.61
C ASP A 267 -14.70 -8.74 -14.80
N ALA A 268 -15.98 -8.46 -14.95
CA ALA A 268 -16.63 -7.33 -14.27
C ALA A 268 -16.66 -7.46 -12.74
N SER A 269 -16.59 -8.68 -12.20
CA SER A 269 -16.70 -8.95 -10.76
C SER A 269 -15.36 -8.90 -10.03
N GLU A 270 -14.23 -8.74 -10.75
CA GLU A 270 -12.92 -8.68 -10.15
C GLU A 270 -12.80 -7.49 -9.19
N LYS A 271 -12.38 -7.79 -7.95
CA LYS A 271 -12.31 -6.82 -6.84
C LYS A 271 -11.01 -6.01 -6.88
N VAL A 272 -10.91 -5.14 -7.86
CA VAL A 272 -9.81 -4.17 -8.03
C VAL A 272 -10.38 -2.78 -8.29
N GLY A 273 -9.73 -1.75 -7.78
CA GLY A 273 -10.10 -0.36 -8.08
C GLY A 273 -9.90 -0.08 -9.56
N VAL A 274 -10.85 0.62 -10.19
CA VAL A 274 -10.93 0.81 -11.64
C VAL A 274 -10.40 2.18 -12.03
N ALA A 275 -9.49 2.24 -12.99
CA ALA A 275 -9.00 3.49 -13.57
C ALA A 275 -10.11 4.17 -14.37
N ALA A 276 -10.37 5.43 -14.04
CA ALA A 276 -11.45 6.22 -14.64
C ALA A 276 -11.08 7.71 -14.70
N ILE A 277 -11.91 8.48 -15.39
CA ILE A 277 -11.97 9.93 -15.31
C ILE A 277 -13.32 10.26 -14.70
N ALA A 278 -13.32 10.87 -13.52
CA ALA A 278 -14.52 11.29 -12.82
C ALA A 278 -14.53 12.81 -12.70
N ASP A 279 -15.61 13.43 -13.18
CA ASP A 279 -15.77 14.91 -13.22
C ASP A 279 -14.53 15.63 -13.81
N GLY A 280 -13.99 15.05 -14.89
CA GLY A 280 -12.84 15.57 -15.63
C GLY A 280 -11.46 15.30 -15.01
N LYS A 281 -11.38 14.57 -13.89
CA LYS A 281 -10.10 14.23 -13.21
C LYS A 281 -9.79 12.74 -13.27
N PRO A 282 -8.54 12.34 -13.56
CA PRO A 282 -8.12 10.96 -13.42
C PRO A 282 -8.29 10.48 -11.99
N CYS A 283 -8.76 9.26 -11.81
CA CYS A 283 -8.97 8.64 -10.50
C CYS A 283 -8.95 7.12 -10.59
N ILE A 284 -8.90 6.47 -9.42
CA ILE A 284 -9.26 5.06 -9.26
C ILE A 284 -10.56 5.00 -8.45
N ILE A 285 -11.59 4.38 -9.00
CA ILE A 285 -12.85 4.14 -8.32
C ILE A 285 -12.85 2.73 -7.74
N GLU A 286 -13.08 2.60 -6.44
CA GLU A 286 -13.20 1.28 -5.80
C GLU A 286 -14.29 0.46 -6.49
N TYR A 287 -14.07 -0.84 -6.64
CA TYR A 287 -15.02 -1.77 -7.27
C TYR A 287 -16.40 -1.76 -6.59
N SER A 288 -16.46 -1.43 -5.30
CA SER A 288 -17.70 -1.31 -4.51
C SER A 288 -18.46 -0.01 -4.78
N ASP A 289 -17.78 0.99 -5.31
CA ASP A 289 -18.32 2.35 -5.52
C ASP A 289 -18.64 2.63 -7.00
N LEU A 290 -18.09 1.83 -7.93
CA LEU A 290 -18.44 1.90 -9.35
C LEU A 290 -19.87 1.38 -9.55
N PRO A 291 -20.78 2.17 -10.17
CA PRO A 291 -22.13 1.72 -10.49
C PRO A 291 -22.14 0.42 -11.30
N TYR A 292 -23.01 -0.51 -10.93
CA TYR A 292 -23.05 -1.84 -11.53
C TYR A 292 -23.21 -1.78 -13.05
N GLU A 293 -24.04 -0.88 -13.56
CA GLU A 293 -24.31 -0.67 -15.00
C GLU A 293 -23.02 -0.26 -15.74
N LEU A 294 -22.14 0.50 -15.10
CA LEU A 294 -20.84 0.86 -15.66
C LEU A 294 -19.85 -0.30 -15.54
N ALA A 295 -19.86 -1.03 -14.44
CA ALA A 295 -18.96 -2.15 -14.22
C ALA A 295 -19.11 -3.27 -15.28
N ILE A 296 -20.33 -3.49 -15.79
CA ILE A 296 -20.64 -4.52 -16.80
C ILE A 296 -20.70 -3.96 -18.24
N LYS A 297 -20.61 -2.63 -18.41
CA LYS A 297 -20.73 -1.99 -19.72
C LYS A 297 -19.58 -2.41 -20.64
N LYS A 298 -19.93 -2.74 -21.88
CA LYS A 298 -18.99 -3.14 -22.91
C LYS A 298 -18.87 -2.08 -24.00
N ASP A 299 -17.72 -2.06 -24.66
CA ASP A 299 -17.47 -1.31 -25.89
C ASP A 299 -18.00 -2.05 -27.12
N ASP A 300 -17.79 -1.48 -28.32
CA ASP A 300 -18.25 -2.03 -29.61
C ASP A 300 -17.53 -3.37 -29.93
N ASP A 301 -16.36 -3.63 -29.38
CA ASP A 301 -15.58 -4.87 -29.52
C ASP A 301 -16.02 -5.95 -28.52
N GLY A 302 -16.98 -5.66 -27.63
CA GLY A 302 -17.48 -6.57 -26.61
C GLY A 302 -16.59 -6.69 -25.37
N LYS A 303 -15.54 -5.87 -25.24
CA LYS A 303 -14.68 -5.76 -24.06
C LYS A 303 -15.33 -4.87 -23.00
N LEU A 304 -14.95 -5.04 -21.72
CA LEU A 304 -15.40 -4.13 -20.67
C LEU A 304 -14.92 -2.71 -20.97
N LEU A 305 -15.84 -1.74 -20.93
CA LEU A 305 -15.49 -0.32 -21.11
C LEU A 305 -14.60 0.20 -19.99
N PHE A 306 -14.86 -0.23 -18.74
CA PHE A 306 -14.05 0.06 -17.56
C PHE A 306 -13.17 -1.16 -17.24
N ASN A 307 -12.22 -1.43 -18.14
CA ASN A 307 -11.45 -2.67 -18.15
C ASN A 307 -10.18 -2.62 -17.30
N TYR A 308 -9.65 -1.44 -16.97
CA TYR A 308 -8.32 -1.34 -16.35
C TYR A 308 -8.39 -1.22 -14.83
N GLY A 309 -7.85 -2.25 -14.15
CA GLY A 309 -7.74 -2.33 -12.70
C GLY A 309 -6.39 -1.85 -12.18
N SER A 310 -6.39 -1.11 -11.08
CA SER A 310 -5.17 -0.67 -10.38
C SER A 310 -4.59 -1.82 -9.56
N ILE A 311 -3.28 -1.97 -9.62
CA ILE A 311 -2.53 -3.00 -8.88
C ILE A 311 -1.60 -2.42 -7.81
N ALA A 312 -1.81 -1.15 -7.45
CA ALA A 312 -1.05 -0.43 -6.44
C ALA A 312 0.47 -0.39 -6.71
N ILE A 313 0.86 -0.25 -7.98
CA ILE A 313 2.23 0.03 -8.40
C ILE A 313 2.24 1.45 -8.97
N HIS A 314 3.00 2.34 -8.33
CA HIS A 314 3.01 3.76 -8.68
C HIS A 314 4.44 4.29 -8.76
N ILE A 315 4.63 5.37 -9.54
CA ILE A 315 5.78 6.26 -9.41
C ILE A 315 5.25 7.62 -8.97
N PHE A 316 5.84 8.16 -7.92
CA PHE A 316 5.56 9.51 -7.43
C PHE A 316 6.76 10.41 -7.68
N SER A 317 6.53 11.64 -8.13
CA SER A 317 7.51 12.71 -7.99
C SER A 317 7.58 13.13 -6.51
N VAL A 318 8.78 13.27 -5.94
CA VAL A 318 8.96 13.66 -4.53
C VAL A 318 8.38 15.05 -4.28
N ASP A 319 8.54 15.98 -5.24
CA ASP A 319 7.95 17.33 -5.18
C ASP A 319 6.41 17.31 -5.12
N PHE A 320 5.77 16.34 -5.77
CA PHE A 320 4.32 16.14 -5.65
C PHE A 320 3.92 15.74 -4.24
N ILE A 321 4.65 14.78 -3.64
CA ILE A 321 4.40 14.37 -2.25
C ILE A 321 4.53 15.57 -1.31
N ASP A 322 5.60 16.36 -1.43
CA ASP A 322 5.78 17.57 -0.61
C ASP A 322 4.62 18.56 -0.81
N ARG A 323 4.22 18.80 -2.07
CA ARG A 323 3.13 19.73 -2.38
C ARG A 323 1.82 19.36 -1.70
N ILE A 324 1.41 18.09 -1.78
CA ILE A 324 0.12 17.65 -1.23
C ILE A 324 0.16 17.43 0.28
N THR A 325 1.35 17.35 0.90
CA THR A 325 1.51 17.14 2.35
C THR A 325 1.91 18.40 3.12
N THR A 326 2.04 19.56 2.47
CA THR A 326 2.50 20.81 3.11
C THR A 326 1.48 21.33 4.13
N ASP A 327 0.17 21.35 3.79
CA ASP A 327 -0.91 21.90 4.62
C ASP A 327 -1.81 20.82 5.24
N ALA A 328 -1.25 19.67 5.56
CA ALA A 328 -1.90 18.40 5.87
C ALA A 328 -2.58 17.77 4.66
N LEU A 329 -2.26 16.49 4.42
CA LEU A 329 -2.84 15.71 3.33
C LEU A 329 -4.34 15.50 3.54
N HIS A 330 -5.17 16.06 2.67
CA HIS A 330 -6.62 15.93 2.73
C HIS A 330 -7.13 14.83 1.79
N LEU A 331 -6.62 13.58 1.97
CA LEU A 331 -7.26 12.43 1.33
C LEU A 331 -8.56 12.10 2.06
N PRO A 332 -9.59 11.63 1.34
CA PRO A 332 -10.82 11.17 1.96
C PRO A 332 -10.56 9.95 2.85
N TYR A 333 -11.34 9.84 3.93
CA TYR A 333 -11.36 8.64 4.76
C TYR A 333 -12.47 7.70 4.32
N HIS A 334 -12.13 6.46 4.06
CA HIS A 334 -13.07 5.37 3.80
C HIS A 334 -13.42 4.67 5.11
N ILE A 335 -14.70 4.36 5.28
CA ILE A 335 -15.23 3.73 6.48
C ILE A 335 -15.25 2.21 6.30
N ALA A 336 -14.54 1.49 7.17
CA ALA A 336 -14.53 0.03 7.21
C ALA A 336 -15.19 -0.51 8.49
N LYS A 337 -16.36 -1.14 8.37
CA LYS A 337 -17.02 -1.82 9.50
C LYS A 337 -16.33 -3.14 9.78
N LYS A 338 -15.88 -3.35 11.02
CA LYS A 338 -15.08 -4.52 11.43
C LYS A 338 -15.57 -5.08 12.77
N LYS A 339 -15.27 -6.35 13.01
CA LYS A 339 -15.31 -6.96 14.34
C LYS A 339 -14.09 -6.46 15.09
N ILE A 340 -14.29 -5.67 16.13
CA ILE A 340 -13.22 -5.08 16.93
C ILE A 340 -13.36 -5.59 18.37
N PRO A 341 -12.37 -6.32 18.90
CA PRO A 341 -12.37 -6.66 20.32
C PRO A 341 -12.42 -5.39 21.18
N TYR A 342 -13.17 -5.44 22.28
CA TYR A 342 -13.28 -4.28 23.15
C TYR A 342 -13.23 -4.67 24.63
N PHE A 343 -12.63 -3.82 25.43
CA PHE A 343 -12.62 -3.95 26.88
C PHE A 343 -13.94 -3.38 27.44
N SER A 344 -14.63 -4.18 28.28
CA SER A 344 -15.83 -3.75 28.98
C SER A 344 -15.45 -3.30 30.40
N PRO A 345 -15.59 -1.99 30.73
CA PRO A 345 -15.33 -1.51 32.09
C PRO A 345 -16.24 -2.13 33.15
N ASP A 346 -17.45 -2.53 32.78
CA ASP A 346 -18.45 -3.12 33.73
C ASP A 346 -18.08 -4.55 34.15
N THR A 347 -17.46 -5.32 33.26
CA THR A 347 -17.06 -6.72 33.51
C THR A 347 -15.58 -6.89 33.78
N GLY A 348 -14.74 -5.93 33.39
CA GLY A 348 -13.28 -6.01 33.49
C GLY A 348 -12.64 -6.96 32.47
N TYR A 349 -13.36 -7.44 31.47
CA TYR A 349 -12.87 -8.42 30.50
C TYR A 349 -12.83 -7.85 29.06
N LEU A 350 -11.95 -8.46 28.26
CA LEU A 350 -11.93 -8.25 26.82
C LEU A 350 -13.02 -9.11 26.16
N ILE A 351 -13.87 -8.49 25.34
CA ILE A 351 -14.96 -9.13 24.63
C ILE A 351 -14.64 -9.19 23.14
N ASN A 352 -14.77 -10.39 22.54
CA ASN A 352 -14.65 -10.60 21.11
C ASN A 352 -16.05 -10.64 20.49
N PRO A 353 -16.40 -9.67 19.61
CA PRO A 353 -17.74 -9.59 19.03
C PRO A 353 -17.94 -10.62 17.91
N GLU A 354 -19.14 -11.17 17.78
CA GLU A 354 -19.50 -12.10 16.71
C GLU A 354 -19.88 -11.38 15.40
N THR A 355 -20.31 -10.13 15.49
CA THR A 355 -20.71 -9.29 14.36
C THR A 355 -19.87 -8.00 14.31
N PRO A 356 -19.80 -7.29 13.17
CA PRO A 356 -19.15 -5.98 13.09
C PRO A 356 -19.78 -5.00 14.10
N ASN A 357 -18.95 -4.50 15.01
CA ASN A 357 -19.32 -3.60 16.11
C ASN A 357 -18.57 -2.27 16.09
N GLY A 358 -17.60 -2.12 15.20
CA GLY A 358 -16.78 -0.92 15.18
C GLY A 358 -16.41 -0.45 13.76
N ILE A 359 -16.00 0.80 13.70
CA ILE A 359 -15.65 1.55 12.50
C ILE A 359 -14.18 1.91 12.56
N LYS A 360 -13.43 1.52 11.50
CA LYS A 360 -12.07 1.99 11.21
C LYS A 360 -12.11 3.00 10.09
N PHE A 361 -11.13 3.89 10.11
CA PHE A 361 -10.94 4.93 9.11
C PHE A 361 -9.67 4.64 8.33
N GLU A 362 -9.78 4.49 7.01
CA GLU A 362 -8.67 4.12 6.14
C GLU A 362 -8.58 5.11 4.97
N GLN A 363 -7.39 5.54 4.60
CA GLN A 363 -7.11 6.30 3.40
C GLN A 363 -6.50 5.39 2.33
N PHE A 364 -6.77 5.69 1.07
CA PHE A 364 -6.19 4.95 -0.04
C PHE A 364 -5.21 5.82 -0.83
N ILE A 365 -4.07 5.25 -1.22
CA ILE A 365 -2.99 5.97 -1.92
C ILE A 365 -3.46 6.57 -3.25
N PHE A 366 -4.36 5.88 -3.93
CA PHE A 366 -4.87 6.29 -5.22
C PHE A 366 -5.83 7.49 -5.13
N ASP A 367 -6.34 7.84 -3.94
CA ASP A 367 -7.10 9.08 -3.75
C ASP A 367 -6.22 10.33 -3.91
N SER A 368 -4.90 10.17 -3.97
CA SER A 368 -3.98 11.25 -4.34
C SER A 368 -3.95 11.54 -5.85
N ILE A 369 -4.42 10.63 -6.70
CA ILE A 369 -4.40 10.80 -8.16
C ILE A 369 -5.15 12.06 -8.61
N PRO A 370 -6.37 12.38 -8.13
CA PRO A 370 -7.08 13.60 -8.50
C PRO A 370 -6.42 14.91 -8.05
N LEU A 371 -5.39 14.85 -7.19
CA LEU A 371 -4.60 15.99 -6.72
C LEU A 371 -3.39 16.28 -7.62
N ALA A 372 -3.08 15.37 -8.54
CA ALA A 372 -1.99 15.50 -9.48
C ALA A 372 -2.34 16.49 -10.60
N ASN A 373 -1.34 17.28 -11.03
CA ASN A 373 -1.47 18.10 -12.23
C ASN A 373 -1.38 17.25 -13.49
N LYS A 374 -0.58 16.18 -13.45
CA LYS A 374 -0.39 15.23 -14.54
C LYS A 374 -0.33 13.82 -14.01
N THR A 375 -1.17 12.95 -14.56
CA THR A 375 -1.23 11.51 -14.25
C THR A 375 -0.98 10.70 -15.52
N VAL A 376 -0.28 9.56 -15.38
CA VAL A 376 -0.12 8.55 -16.44
C VAL A 376 -0.63 7.22 -15.95
N PHE A 377 -1.55 6.60 -16.69
CA PHE A 377 -1.88 5.19 -16.52
C PHE A 377 -1.16 4.37 -17.60
N TYR A 378 -0.44 3.33 -17.18
CA TYR A 378 0.32 2.46 -18.06
C TYR A 378 -0.11 1.00 -17.88
N GLU A 379 -0.47 0.37 -18.99
CA GLU A 379 -0.87 -1.03 -18.98
C GLU A 379 0.31 -1.95 -18.71
N THR A 380 0.13 -2.91 -17.83
CA THR A 380 1.04 -4.04 -17.64
C THR A 380 0.31 -5.37 -17.79
N LEU A 381 1.05 -6.42 -18.11
CA LEU A 381 0.49 -7.76 -18.21
C LEU A 381 0.43 -8.42 -16.83
N ARG A 382 -0.69 -9.08 -16.55
CA ARG A 382 -0.93 -9.76 -15.27
C ARG A 382 0.18 -10.78 -14.96
N ASP A 383 0.49 -11.63 -15.91
CA ASP A 383 1.47 -12.71 -15.73
C ASP A 383 2.90 -12.20 -15.53
N ASP A 384 3.16 -10.94 -15.88
CA ASP A 384 4.46 -10.32 -15.72
C ASP A 384 4.64 -9.60 -14.38
N GLU A 385 3.55 -9.02 -13.80
CA GLU A 385 3.72 -8.13 -12.66
C GLU A 385 2.69 -8.30 -11.53
N PHE A 386 1.75 -9.27 -11.59
CA PHE A 386 0.71 -9.35 -10.58
C PHE A 386 0.38 -10.76 -10.13
N ALA A 387 0.97 -11.16 -9.00
CA ALA A 387 0.66 -12.40 -8.29
C ALA A 387 0.60 -12.14 -6.77
N PRO A 388 -0.40 -11.37 -6.28
CA PRO A 388 -0.41 -10.94 -4.89
C PRO A 388 -0.72 -12.08 -3.92
N LEU A 389 -0.15 -11.97 -2.71
CA LEU A 389 -0.37 -12.88 -1.59
C LEU A 389 -1.30 -12.23 -0.56
N LYS A 390 -2.58 -12.59 -0.56
CA LYS A 390 -3.57 -12.02 0.36
C LYS A 390 -4.24 -13.04 1.27
N ASN A 391 -4.45 -14.25 0.78
CA ASN A 391 -5.26 -15.28 1.45
C ASN A 391 -4.49 -16.59 1.60
N LYS A 392 -4.91 -17.42 2.55
CA LYS A 392 -4.37 -18.78 2.70
C LYS A 392 -4.76 -19.68 1.54
N GLU A 393 -6.01 -19.57 1.10
CA GLU A 393 -6.63 -20.41 0.05
C GLU A 393 -7.50 -19.55 -0.87
N GLY A 394 -7.88 -20.07 -2.04
CA GLY A 394 -8.69 -19.38 -3.04
C GLY A 394 -7.89 -18.40 -3.90
N ASP A 395 -8.51 -17.28 -4.27
CA ASP A 395 -7.87 -16.23 -5.05
C ASP A 395 -6.79 -15.51 -4.23
N ASP A 396 -5.75 -15.03 -4.91
CA ASP A 396 -4.61 -14.35 -4.30
C ASP A 396 -4.01 -15.13 -3.13
N SER A 397 -4.00 -16.46 -3.25
CA SER A 397 -3.55 -17.39 -2.21
C SER A 397 -2.06 -17.72 -2.31
N ILE A 398 -1.56 -18.45 -1.29
CA ILE A 398 -0.19 -18.99 -1.28
C ILE A 398 0.07 -19.80 -2.55
N LYS A 399 -0.89 -20.67 -2.94
CA LYS A 399 -0.75 -21.51 -4.13
C LYS A 399 -0.73 -20.67 -5.41
N THR A 400 -1.72 -19.79 -5.62
CA THR A 400 -1.81 -18.98 -6.84
C THR A 400 -0.64 -18.02 -6.99
N CYS A 401 -0.11 -17.50 -5.88
CA CYS A 401 1.08 -16.66 -5.89
C CYS A 401 2.32 -17.43 -6.32
N LYS A 402 2.56 -18.63 -5.75
CA LYS A 402 3.68 -19.53 -6.17
C LYS A 402 3.57 -19.95 -7.63
N ASP A 403 2.37 -20.31 -8.07
CA ASP A 403 2.10 -20.69 -9.45
C ASP A 403 2.38 -19.51 -10.40
N GLY A 404 1.97 -18.28 -10.04
CA GLY A 404 2.23 -17.07 -10.80
C GLY A 404 3.73 -16.76 -10.93
N ILE A 405 4.51 -16.87 -9.84
CA ILE A 405 5.97 -16.72 -9.89
C ILE A 405 6.59 -17.74 -10.82
N SER A 406 6.17 -19.01 -10.70
CA SER A 406 6.70 -20.08 -11.55
C SER A 406 6.32 -19.87 -13.02
N LEU A 407 5.09 -19.43 -13.31
CA LEU A 407 4.63 -19.14 -14.67
C LEU A 407 5.44 -18.00 -15.30
N PHE A 408 5.69 -16.91 -14.56
CA PHE A 408 6.52 -15.79 -15.01
C PHE A 408 7.88 -16.26 -15.51
N TYR A 409 8.59 -17.08 -14.71
CA TYR A 409 9.90 -17.60 -15.14
C TYR A 409 9.80 -18.67 -16.21
N LYS A 410 8.77 -19.50 -16.23
CA LYS A 410 8.53 -20.43 -17.35
C LYS A 410 8.40 -19.70 -18.68
N ASN A 411 7.77 -18.53 -18.70
CA ASN A 411 7.68 -17.71 -19.90
C ASN A 411 9.07 -17.26 -20.39
N TRP A 412 10.01 -16.98 -19.48
CA TRP A 412 11.39 -16.70 -19.86
C TRP A 412 12.09 -17.89 -20.48
N PHE A 413 11.94 -19.10 -19.89
CA PHE A 413 12.50 -20.34 -20.45
C PHE A 413 11.91 -20.65 -21.83
N LYS A 414 10.60 -20.50 -22.00
CA LYS A 414 9.92 -20.70 -23.30
C LYS A 414 10.45 -19.72 -24.36
N ARG A 415 10.59 -18.46 -24.00
CA ARG A 415 11.10 -17.40 -24.89
C ARG A 415 12.58 -17.65 -25.27
N ALA A 416 13.36 -18.21 -24.37
CA ALA A 416 14.76 -18.59 -24.61
C ALA A 416 14.89 -19.99 -25.27
N GLU A 417 13.78 -20.66 -25.60
CA GLU A 417 13.73 -22.02 -26.17
C GLU A 417 14.43 -23.10 -25.33
N ILE A 418 14.59 -22.82 -24.02
CA ILE A 418 15.18 -23.78 -23.06
C ILE A 418 14.11 -24.75 -22.61
N LYS A 419 14.39 -26.03 -22.80
CA LYS A 419 13.53 -27.15 -22.39
C LYS A 419 14.31 -28.15 -21.56
N PHE A 420 13.64 -28.82 -20.62
CA PHE A 420 14.13 -29.93 -19.82
C PHE A 420 12.98 -30.91 -19.56
N ASP A 421 13.28 -32.07 -19.06
CA ASP A 421 12.28 -33.09 -18.78
C ASP A 421 11.25 -32.60 -17.78
N ASP A 422 9.97 -32.94 -18.00
CA ASP A 422 8.82 -32.51 -17.19
C ASP A 422 8.62 -31.00 -17.07
N PHE A 423 9.14 -30.20 -18.00
CA PHE A 423 9.06 -28.71 -17.96
C PHE A 423 7.66 -28.18 -17.61
N GLU A 424 6.61 -28.72 -18.21
CA GLU A 424 5.24 -28.24 -18.00
C GLU A 424 4.76 -28.48 -16.55
N ARG A 425 5.24 -29.53 -15.88
CA ARG A 425 4.90 -29.88 -14.49
C ARG A 425 5.85 -29.28 -13.47
N ALA A 426 7.06 -28.94 -13.89
CA ALA A 426 8.08 -28.42 -12.98
C ALA A 426 7.69 -27.08 -12.37
N THR A 427 8.09 -26.84 -11.13
CA THR A 427 8.09 -25.52 -10.51
C THR A 427 9.43 -24.86 -10.82
N VAL A 428 9.39 -23.64 -11.37
CA VAL A 428 10.58 -22.91 -11.83
C VAL A 428 10.72 -21.60 -11.06
N GLU A 429 11.95 -21.30 -10.69
CA GLU A 429 12.34 -20.03 -10.07
C GLU A 429 13.68 -19.57 -10.62
N VAL A 430 13.81 -18.30 -10.97
CA VAL A 430 15.07 -17.66 -11.32
C VAL A 430 15.44 -16.66 -10.22
N SER A 431 16.66 -16.74 -9.72
CA SER A 431 17.13 -15.78 -8.72
C SER A 431 17.23 -14.38 -9.31
N SER A 432 16.66 -13.38 -8.64
CA SER A 432 16.80 -11.98 -9.06
C SER A 432 18.26 -11.51 -9.05
N LEU A 433 19.14 -12.15 -8.25
CA LEU A 433 20.58 -11.88 -8.25
C LEU A 433 21.26 -12.38 -9.53
N PHE A 434 20.63 -13.29 -10.26
CA PHE A 434 21.10 -13.76 -11.57
C PHE A 434 20.55 -12.88 -12.71
N ALA A 435 19.23 -12.66 -12.72
CA ALA A 435 18.56 -11.85 -13.74
C ALA A 435 17.31 -11.17 -13.19
N ILE A 436 17.16 -9.86 -13.46
CA ILE A 436 15.96 -9.07 -13.15
C ILE A 436 15.14 -8.76 -14.41
N GLU A 437 15.73 -8.90 -15.57
CA GLU A 437 15.09 -8.72 -16.90
C GLU A 437 15.43 -9.93 -17.79
N TYR A 438 14.54 -10.20 -18.76
CA TYR A 438 14.71 -11.29 -19.69
C TYR A 438 16.03 -11.22 -20.47
N GLU A 439 16.48 -10.01 -20.83
CA GLU A 439 17.74 -9.82 -21.60
C GLU A 439 19.00 -10.23 -20.83
N GLN A 440 18.94 -10.28 -19.49
CA GLN A 440 20.01 -10.82 -18.66
C GLN A 440 19.95 -12.35 -18.55
N PHE A 441 18.74 -12.91 -18.65
CA PHE A 441 18.50 -14.34 -18.55
C PHE A 441 18.91 -15.07 -19.83
N LYS A 442 18.72 -14.47 -20.99
CA LYS A 442 19.04 -14.99 -22.32
C LYS A 442 20.57 -15.18 -22.50
#